data_f591687c7ac9a42e667782023d2b299d
#
_entry.id   f591687c7ac9a42e667782023d2b299d
#
_cell.length_a   1.000
_cell.length_b   1.000
_cell.length_c   1.000
_cell.angle_alpha   90.00
_cell.angle_beta   90.00
_cell.angle_gamma   90.00
#
_symmetry.space_group_name_H-M   'P 1'
#
loop_
_entity.id
_entity.type
_entity.pdbx_description
1 polymer ?
#
loop_
_entity_poly.entity_id
_entity_poly.type
_entity_poly.pdbx_seq_one_letter_code
_entity_poly.pdbx_strand_id
1 'polypeptide(L)'
;LERAAKAEGLPLEAHVHDLREPLPEAWVHAFHTFFTDPVEGPLGLQAFVGRGLLALEGEGCAGYVGLTHVEASLAKWADFQRFLLENGAVITELRDGFHVYENWGYIEQMRAWPWLPVKRRPEKPWYTSALIRLELLRRADLENARVEGDLQDEEATTY
;
A
#
# COMPACT_ATOMS: atom_id res chain seq x y z
N LEU A 1 2.77 -17.40 -6.35
CA LEU A 1 4.03 -16.69 -6.59
C LEU A 1 5.20 -17.67 -6.77
N GLU A 2 5.56 -18.51 -5.77
CA GLU A 2 6.72 -19.43 -5.84
C GLU A 2 6.71 -20.34 -7.08
N ARG A 3 5.54 -20.90 -7.44
CA ARG A 3 5.43 -21.76 -8.63
C ARG A 3 5.74 -20.99 -9.93
N ALA A 4 5.28 -19.73 -10.02
CA ALA A 4 5.58 -18.88 -11.18
C ALA A 4 7.05 -18.46 -11.19
N ALA A 5 7.59 -18.05 -10.05
CA ALA A 5 9.00 -17.70 -9.92
C ALA A 5 9.93 -18.87 -10.30
N LYS A 6 9.60 -20.08 -9.86
CA LYS A 6 10.35 -21.29 -10.21
C LYS A 6 10.29 -21.60 -11.70
N ALA A 7 9.14 -21.38 -12.35
CA ALA A 7 8.99 -21.58 -13.79
C ALA A 7 9.85 -20.59 -14.60
N GLU A 8 10.03 -19.37 -14.09
CA GLU A 8 10.80 -18.29 -14.72
C GLU A 8 12.27 -18.25 -14.23
N GLY A 9 12.69 -19.17 -13.35
CA GLY A 9 14.05 -19.20 -12.80
C GLY A 9 14.40 -17.99 -11.91
N LEU A 10 13.40 -17.37 -11.27
CA LEU A 10 13.59 -16.22 -10.41
C LEU A 10 13.93 -16.66 -8.97
N PRO A 11 14.92 -16.00 -8.32
CA PRO A 11 15.25 -16.25 -6.92
C PRO A 11 14.22 -15.57 -6.01
N LEU A 12 13.10 -16.24 -5.75
CA LEU A 12 12.00 -15.72 -4.93
C LEU A 12 11.72 -16.69 -3.79
N GLU A 13 11.66 -16.15 -2.58
CA GLU A 13 11.17 -16.81 -1.38
C GLU A 13 9.84 -16.18 -0.97
N ALA A 14 8.86 -17.00 -0.60
CA ALA A 14 7.57 -16.52 -0.12
C ALA A 14 7.37 -16.90 1.35
N HIS A 15 7.07 -15.91 2.17
CA HIS A 15 6.79 -16.07 3.59
C HIS A 15 5.39 -15.57 3.91
N VAL A 16 4.67 -16.28 4.78
CA VAL A 16 3.38 -15.83 5.31
C VAL A 16 3.66 -15.06 6.60
N HIS A 17 3.24 -13.80 6.63
CA HIS A 17 3.41 -12.95 7.79
C HIS A 17 2.19 -12.05 7.98
N ASP A 18 1.68 -11.94 9.20
CA ASP A 18 0.65 -10.97 9.55
C ASP A 18 1.34 -9.61 9.80
N LEU A 19 1.04 -8.62 8.95
CA LEU A 19 1.67 -7.30 9.04
C LEU A 19 1.32 -6.53 10.33
N ARG A 20 0.33 -6.98 11.10
CA ARG A 20 0.10 -6.46 12.45
C ARG A 20 1.17 -6.89 13.43
N GLU A 21 1.77 -8.05 13.22
CA GLU A 21 2.86 -8.54 14.05
C GLU A 21 4.18 -7.81 13.73
N PRO A 22 5.10 -7.70 14.72
CA PRO A 22 6.44 -7.18 14.47
C PRO A 22 7.13 -7.95 13.35
N LEU A 23 7.91 -7.25 12.52
CA LEU A 23 8.77 -7.92 11.54
C LEU A 23 9.75 -8.85 12.24
N PRO A 24 10.06 -10.03 11.67
CA PRO A 24 11.20 -10.81 12.09
C PRO A 24 12.46 -9.95 12.14
N GLU A 25 13.27 -10.11 13.16
CA GLU A 25 14.49 -9.30 13.36
C GLU A 25 15.42 -9.31 12.13
N ALA A 26 15.50 -10.46 11.46
CA ALA A 26 16.29 -10.63 10.24
C ALA A 26 15.80 -9.81 9.04
N TRP A 27 14.58 -9.25 9.10
CA TRP A 27 14.00 -8.44 8.04
C TRP A 27 14.04 -6.94 8.35
N VAL A 28 14.35 -6.58 9.59
CA VAL A 28 14.48 -5.18 9.99
C VAL A 28 15.76 -4.60 9.42
N HIS A 29 15.63 -3.52 8.64
CA HIS A 29 16.77 -2.84 8.00
C HIS A 29 17.66 -3.73 7.13
N ALA A 30 17.04 -4.68 6.41
CA ALA A 30 17.75 -5.71 5.64
C ALA A 30 17.58 -5.58 4.11
N PHE A 31 16.71 -4.68 3.65
CA PHE A 31 16.35 -4.57 2.24
C PHE A 31 16.63 -3.18 1.68
N HIS A 32 16.83 -3.09 0.36
CA HIS A 32 17.03 -1.83 -0.35
C HIS A 32 15.76 -1.30 -1.00
N THR A 33 14.78 -2.18 -1.19
CA THR A 33 13.52 -1.82 -1.86
C THR A 33 12.37 -2.63 -1.30
N PHE A 34 11.19 -2.01 -1.18
CA PHE A 34 9.93 -2.71 -0.99
C PHE A 34 8.89 -2.27 -2.02
N PHE A 35 7.91 -3.13 -2.23
CA PHE A 35 6.71 -2.85 -3.00
C PHE A 35 5.49 -3.28 -2.19
N THR A 36 4.45 -2.44 -2.15
CA THR A 36 3.19 -2.76 -1.48
C THR A 36 2.00 -2.10 -2.15
N ASP A 37 0.87 -2.78 -2.09
CA ASP A 37 -0.46 -2.28 -2.48
C ASP A 37 -1.32 -2.38 -1.22
N PRO A 38 -1.32 -1.34 -0.35
CA PRO A 38 -1.85 -1.41 1.00
C PRO A 38 -3.38 -1.32 1.04
N VAL A 39 -3.95 -1.76 2.13
CA VAL A 39 -5.30 -1.36 2.54
C VAL A 39 -5.26 0.13 2.89
N GLU A 40 -6.16 0.93 2.34
CA GLU A 40 -6.10 2.39 2.32
C GLU A 40 -6.69 3.09 3.57
N GLY A 41 -7.03 2.32 4.61
CA GLY A 41 -7.30 2.86 5.94
C GLY A 41 -6.04 3.39 6.63
N PRO A 42 -6.17 4.31 7.59
CA PRO A 42 -5.01 4.86 8.29
C PRO A 42 -4.10 3.81 8.94
N LEU A 43 -4.69 2.82 9.60
CA LEU A 43 -3.93 1.70 10.19
C LEU A 43 -3.36 0.77 9.13
N GLY A 44 -4.09 0.56 8.02
CA GLY A 44 -3.62 -0.22 6.88
C GLY A 44 -2.37 0.40 6.26
N LEU A 45 -2.41 1.68 5.96
CA LEU A 45 -1.25 2.43 5.43
C LEU A 45 -0.05 2.37 6.39
N GLN A 46 -0.28 2.58 7.69
CA GLN A 46 0.78 2.48 8.70
C GLN A 46 1.38 1.07 8.79
N ALA A 47 0.54 0.02 8.78
CA ALA A 47 1.02 -1.34 8.83
C ALA A 47 1.81 -1.71 7.58
N PHE A 48 1.22 -1.56 6.39
CA PHE A 48 1.86 -1.97 5.15
C PHE A 48 3.09 -1.14 4.81
N VAL A 49 2.95 0.19 4.82
CA VAL A 49 4.05 1.09 4.47
C VAL A 49 5.06 1.20 5.60
N GLY A 50 4.60 1.23 6.85
CA GLY A 50 5.50 1.26 8.02
C GLY A 50 6.38 0.01 8.09
N ARG A 51 5.84 -1.18 7.82
CA ARG A 51 6.67 -2.40 7.71
C ARG A 51 7.66 -2.31 6.55
N GLY A 52 7.23 -1.77 5.41
CA GLY A 52 8.12 -1.52 4.29
C GLY A 52 9.26 -0.58 4.64
N LEU A 53 8.98 0.56 5.27
CA LEU A 53 9.99 1.54 5.71
C LEU A 53 10.94 0.94 6.75
N LEU A 54 10.41 0.17 7.72
CA LEU A 54 11.22 -0.49 8.74
C LEU A 54 12.15 -1.57 8.17
N ALA A 55 11.73 -2.20 7.08
CA ALA A 55 12.54 -3.20 6.40
C ALA A 55 13.69 -2.60 5.59
N LEU A 56 13.62 -1.32 5.20
CA LEU A 56 14.67 -0.65 4.43
C LEU A 56 15.92 -0.38 5.26
N GLU A 57 17.07 -0.59 4.65
CA GLU A 57 18.38 -0.39 5.29
C GLU A 57 18.64 1.06 5.72
N GLY A 58 18.18 2.03 4.93
CA GLY A 58 18.32 3.45 5.27
C GLY A 58 18.35 4.40 4.07
N GLU A 59 19.17 5.44 4.17
CA GLU A 59 19.30 6.49 3.14
C GLU A 59 19.53 5.92 1.73
N GLY A 60 18.83 6.48 0.75
CA GLY A 60 18.91 6.07 -0.64
C GLY A 60 18.10 4.81 -1.00
N CYS A 61 17.56 4.13 -0.02
CA CYS A 61 16.62 3.02 -0.26
C CYS A 61 15.27 3.56 -0.74
N ALA A 62 14.54 2.75 -1.52
CA ALA A 62 13.29 3.16 -2.15
C ALA A 62 12.11 2.23 -1.82
N GLY A 63 10.93 2.81 -1.66
CA GLY A 63 9.67 2.08 -1.58
C GLY A 63 8.76 2.40 -2.77
N TYR A 64 7.91 1.45 -3.12
CA TYR A 64 6.89 1.61 -4.14
C TYR A 64 5.52 1.25 -3.55
N VAL A 65 4.59 2.19 -3.62
CA VAL A 65 3.28 2.08 -2.98
C VAL A 65 2.19 2.31 -4.01
N GLY A 66 1.26 1.37 -4.13
CA GLY A 66 0.00 1.58 -4.82
C GLY A 66 -0.95 2.38 -3.94
N LEU A 67 -1.61 3.41 -4.47
CA LEU A 67 -2.63 4.16 -3.74
C LEU A 67 -3.66 4.72 -4.72
N THR A 68 -4.95 4.58 -4.39
CA THR A 68 -6.02 5.09 -5.25
C THR A 68 -6.80 6.22 -4.59
N HIS A 69 -7.23 7.19 -5.39
CA HIS A 69 -8.17 8.23 -4.96
C HIS A 69 -9.60 7.71 -4.78
N VAL A 70 -9.90 6.51 -5.27
CA VAL A 70 -11.24 5.91 -5.13
C VAL A 70 -11.52 5.53 -3.67
N GLU A 71 -10.51 5.07 -2.95
CA GLU A 71 -10.63 4.60 -1.57
C GLU A 71 -9.88 5.47 -0.55
N ALA A 72 -8.94 6.29 -1.01
CA ALA A 72 -8.20 7.23 -0.17
C ALA A 72 -8.67 8.67 -0.37
N SER A 73 -9.42 9.20 0.59
CA SER A 73 -9.82 10.62 0.62
C SER A 73 -8.61 11.56 0.71
N LEU A 74 -8.80 12.85 0.42
CA LEU A 74 -7.73 13.85 0.56
C LEU A 74 -7.18 13.92 1.98
N ALA A 75 -7.99 13.66 3.00
CA ALA A 75 -7.53 13.60 4.39
C ALA A 75 -6.58 12.43 4.61
N LYS A 76 -6.92 11.22 4.10
CA LYS A 76 -6.04 10.05 4.14
C LYS A 76 -4.74 10.30 3.40
N TRP A 77 -4.79 10.98 2.23
CA TRP A 77 -3.60 11.38 1.49
C TRP A 77 -2.70 12.34 2.30
N ALA A 78 -3.29 13.32 2.98
CA ALA A 78 -2.54 14.25 3.81
C ALA A 78 -1.89 13.56 5.00
N ASP A 79 -2.60 12.64 5.66
CA ASP A 79 -2.08 11.84 6.77
C ASP A 79 -0.96 10.91 6.31
N PHE A 80 -1.12 10.28 5.13
CA PHE A 80 -0.08 9.45 4.54
C PHE A 80 1.20 10.25 4.24
N GLN A 81 1.08 11.41 3.62
CA GLN A 81 2.24 12.25 3.32
C GLN A 81 2.94 12.73 4.62
N ARG A 82 2.17 13.08 5.65
CA ARG A 82 2.72 13.44 6.96
C ARG A 82 3.46 12.26 7.57
N PHE A 83 2.86 11.08 7.59
CA PHE A 83 3.48 9.85 8.07
C PHE A 83 4.81 9.56 7.37
N LEU A 84 4.88 9.72 6.05
CA LEU A 84 6.12 9.52 5.29
C LEU A 84 7.20 10.51 5.76
N LEU A 85 6.90 11.81 5.80
CA LEU A 85 7.86 12.85 6.17
C LEU A 85 8.37 12.69 7.60
N GLU A 86 7.51 12.36 8.54
CA GLU A 86 7.87 12.10 9.93
C GLU A 86 8.86 10.92 10.05
N ASN A 87 8.72 9.93 9.18
CA ASN A 87 9.59 8.76 9.12
C ASN A 87 10.76 8.88 8.14
N GLY A 88 11.04 10.09 7.66
CA GLY A 88 12.20 10.38 6.82
C GLY A 88 12.07 9.88 5.39
N ALA A 89 10.86 9.60 4.93
CA ALA A 89 10.57 9.24 3.55
C ALA A 89 10.00 10.44 2.77
N VAL A 90 10.39 10.60 1.52
CA VAL A 90 9.86 11.61 0.61
C VAL A 90 9.32 10.97 -0.67
N ILE A 91 8.25 11.52 -1.20
CA ILE A 91 7.72 11.14 -2.51
C ILE A 91 8.61 11.78 -3.58
N THR A 92 9.24 10.94 -4.41
CA THR A 92 10.12 11.39 -5.50
C THR A 92 9.50 11.20 -6.88
N GLU A 93 8.49 10.35 -7.00
CA GLU A 93 7.73 10.16 -8.23
C GLU A 93 6.30 9.73 -7.93
N LEU A 94 5.35 10.19 -8.74
CA LEU A 94 3.97 9.74 -8.72
C LEU A 94 3.52 9.52 -10.17
N ARG A 95 3.10 8.29 -10.48
CA ARG A 95 2.53 7.91 -11.78
C ARG A 95 1.06 7.57 -11.60
N ASP A 96 0.21 8.51 -11.96
CA ASP A 96 -1.23 8.31 -11.90
C ASP A 96 -1.71 7.26 -12.92
N GLY A 97 -2.74 6.49 -12.55
CA GLY A 97 -3.33 5.46 -13.39
C GLY A 97 -2.37 4.33 -13.79
N PHE A 98 -1.30 4.10 -13.01
CA PHE A 98 -0.28 3.10 -13.34
C PHE A 98 -0.80 1.67 -13.22
N HIS A 99 -1.49 1.35 -12.13
CA HIS A 99 -2.15 0.07 -11.95
C HIS A 99 -3.57 0.14 -12.49
N VAL A 100 -3.94 -0.84 -13.27
CA VAL A 100 -5.28 -0.97 -13.83
C VAL A 100 -5.86 -2.29 -13.32
N TYR A 101 -6.94 -2.21 -12.55
CA TYR A 101 -7.58 -3.38 -11.98
C TYR A 101 -8.73 -3.83 -12.86
N GLU A 102 -8.95 -5.12 -12.94
CA GLU A 102 -10.13 -5.65 -13.61
C GLU A 102 -11.40 -5.22 -12.87
N ASN A 103 -12.49 -5.00 -13.62
CA ASN A 103 -13.76 -4.61 -13.04
C ASN A 103 -14.39 -5.84 -12.38
N TRP A 104 -14.23 -5.93 -11.09
CA TRP A 104 -14.80 -7.02 -10.28
C TRP A 104 -16.26 -6.77 -9.95
N GLY A 105 -16.97 -7.84 -9.60
CA GLY A 105 -18.37 -7.74 -9.19
C GLY A 105 -18.64 -6.99 -7.90
N TYR A 106 -17.59 -6.54 -7.17
CA TYR A 106 -17.77 -5.81 -5.91
C TYR A 106 -18.38 -4.42 -6.07
N ILE A 107 -18.33 -3.82 -7.27
CA ILE A 107 -18.98 -2.51 -7.53
C ILE A 107 -20.45 -2.53 -7.11
N GLU A 108 -21.15 -3.62 -7.36
CA GLU A 108 -22.56 -3.78 -7.01
C GLU A 108 -22.77 -3.93 -5.49
N GLN A 109 -21.71 -4.23 -4.76
CA GLN A 109 -21.70 -4.39 -3.30
C GLN A 109 -21.29 -3.11 -2.58
N MET A 110 -20.77 -2.10 -3.30
CA MET A 110 -20.38 -0.83 -2.71
C MET A 110 -21.60 -0.10 -2.13
N ARG A 111 -21.43 0.53 -0.99
CA ARG A 111 -22.48 1.35 -0.33
C ARG A 111 -23.05 2.43 -1.25
N ALA A 112 -22.24 2.97 -2.13
CA ALA A 112 -22.66 3.98 -3.10
C ALA A 112 -23.56 3.43 -4.23
N TRP A 113 -23.51 2.12 -4.53
CA TRP A 113 -24.23 1.52 -5.65
C TRP A 113 -25.73 1.82 -5.68
N PRO A 114 -26.50 1.74 -4.59
CA PRO A 114 -27.92 2.05 -4.60
C PRO A 114 -28.25 3.49 -5.01
N TRP A 115 -27.33 4.40 -4.79
CA TRP A 115 -27.49 5.85 -4.99
C TRP A 115 -26.93 6.35 -6.32
N LEU A 116 -26.24 5.50 -7.07
CA LEU A 116 -25.70 5.88 -8.37
C LEU A 116 -26.82 6.14 -9.37
N PRO A 117 -26.77 7.28 -10.09
CA PRO A 117 -27.77 7.61 -11.11
C PRO A 117 -27.71 6.65 -12.31
N VAL A 118 -26.56 6.05 -12.55
CA VAL A 118 -26.34 5.10 -13.65
C VAL A 118 -25.84 3.78 -13.04
N LYS A 119 -26.64 2.72 -13.20
CA LYS A 119 -26.32 1.37 -12.72
C LYS A 119 -25.84 0.48 -13.87
N ARG A 120 -24.87 0.97 -14.62
CA ARG A 120 -24.27 0.23 -15.72
C ARG A 120 -22.83 -0.13 -15.37
N ARG A 121 -22.48 -1.38 -15.59
CA ARG A 121 -21.08 -1.80 -15.45
C ARG A 121 -20.22 -1.08 -16.49
N PRO A 122 -19.04 -0.58 -16.11
CA PRO A 122 -18.09 -0.05 -17.06
C PRO A 122 -17.68 -1.09 -18.09
N GLU A 123 -17.56 -0.69 -19.35
CA GLU A 123 -17.12 -1.58 -20.44
C GLU A 123 -15.61 -1.82 -20.43
N LYS A 124 -14.87 -0.94 -19.76
CA LYS A 124 -13.41 -1.01 -19.63
C LYS A 124 -13.02 -0.91 -18.16
N PRO A 125 -11.87 -1.44 -17.77
CA PRO A 125 -11.30 -1.20 -16.45
C PRO A 125 -11.24 0.31 -16.17
N TRP A 126 -11.80 0.73 -15.06
CA TRP A 126 -11.86 2.14 -14.64
C TRP A 126 -11.20 2.37 -13.28
N TYR A 127 -11.06 1.29 -12.51
CA TYR A 127 -10.42 1.34 -11.21
C TYR A 127 -8.90 1.32 -11.41
N THR A 128 -8.27 2.40 -11.04
CA THR A 128 -6.83 2.58 -11.20
C THR A 128 -6.23 3.07 -9.90
N SER A 129 -4.96 2.77 -9.66
CA SER A 129 -4.18 3.40 -8.61
C SER A 129 -2.92 4.06 -9.16
N ALA A 130 -2.44 5.05 -8.43
CA ALA A 130 -1.13 5.64 -8.68
C ALA A 130 -0.04 4.72 -8.15
N LEU A 131 1.09 4.66 -8.84
CA LEU A 131 2.34 4.16 -8.29
C LEU A 131 3.12 5.33 -7.71
N ILE A 132 3.38 5.28 -6.43
CA ILE A 132 4.14 6.28 -5.70
C ILE A 132 5.52 5.71 -5.41
N ARG A 133 6.59 6.40 -5.83
CA ARG A 133 7.94 6.08 -5.43
C ARG A 133 8.35 6.97 -4.26
N LEU A 134 8.84 6.35 -3.21
CA LEU A 134 9.41 7.02 -2.05
C LEU A 134 10.91 6.76 -1.98
N GLU A 135 11.65 7.71 -1.44
CA GLU A 135 13.07 7.55 -1.06
C GLU A 135 13.29 7.93 0.38
N LEU A 136 14.16 7.20 1.05
CA LEU A 136 14.57 7.51 2.42
C LEU A 136 15.69 8.54 2.44
N LEU A 137 15.49 9.61 3.21
CA LEU A 137 16.52 10.59 3.59
C LEU A 137 17.40 10.09 4.75
N ARG A 138 16.85 9.19 5.54
CA ARG A 138 17.48 8.56 6.71
C ARG A 138 16.76 7.26 7.01
N ARG A 139 17.34 6.43 7.84
CA ARG A 139 16.64 5.26 8.38
C ARG A 139 15.34 5.70 9.07
N ALA A 140 14.26 4.96 8.81
CA ALA A 140 12.97 5.23 9.43
C ALA A 140 13.06 5.01 10.95
N ASP A 141 12.47 5.94 11.70
CA ASP A 141 12.41 5.89 13.17
C ASP A 141 11.03 5.31 13.58
N LEU A 142 10.85 4.02 13.30
CA LEU A 142 9.63 3.28 13.58
C LEU A 142 9.90 2.18 14.59
N GLU A 143 9.03 2.06 15.58
CA GLU A 143 9.08 0.96 16.52
C GLU A 143 8.58 -0.33 15.83
N ASN A 144 9.33 -1.42 16.00
CA ASN A 144 8.93 -2.75 15.53
C ASN A 144 7.96 -3.40 16.53
N ALA A 145 6.83 -2.76 16.76
CA ALA A 145 5.79 -3.20 17.69
C ALA A 145 4.55 -3.73 16.95
N ARG A 146 3.71 -4.46 17.67
CA ARG A 146 2.41 -4.92 17.16
C ARG A 146 1.51 -3.72 16.82
N VAL A 147 0.85 -3.77 15.67
CA VAL A 147 -0.18 -2.80 15.27
C VAL A 147 -1.52 -3.30 15.80
N GLU A 148 -2.11 -2.55 16.73
CA GLU A 148 -3.41 -2.88 17.31
C GLU A 148 -4.55 -2.27 16.47
N GLY A 149 -5.62 -3.02 16.27
CA GLY A 149 -6.82 -2.58 15.56
C GLY A 149 -7.10 -3.35 14.26
N ASP A 150 -8.19 -2.97 13.60
CA ASP A 150 -8.56 -3.51 12.30
C ASP A 150 -7.86 -2.72 11.20
N LEU A 151 -7.19 -3.42 10.30
CA LEU A 151 -6.55 -2.82 9.14
C LEU A 151 -7.55 -2.44 8.05
N GLN A 152 -8.72 -3.07 8.04
CA GLN A 152 -9.79 -2.73 7.12
C GLN A 152 -10.53 -1.49 7.61
N ASP A 153 -10.60 -0.50 6.78
CA ASP A 153 -11.41 0.69 7.02
C ASP A 153 -12.78 0.48 6.35
N GLU A 154 -13.82 0.25 7.17
CA GLU A 154 -15.18 0.14 6.65
C GLU A 154 -15.70 1.44 6.01
N GLU A 155 -15.03 2.56 6.29
CA GLU A 155 -15.31 3.87 5.69
C GLU A 155 -14.47 4.14 4.43
N ALA A 156 -13.76 3.15 3.92
CA ALA A 156 -12.87 3.29 2.74
C ALA A 156 -13.58 3.90 1.51
N THR A 157 -14.89 3.84 1.46
CA THR A 157 -15.72 4.41 0.40
C THR A 157 -16.34 5.76 0.77
N THR A 158 -15.67 6.56 1.56
CA THR A 158 -16.17 7.92 1.90
C THR A 158 -15.95 8.88 0.74
N TYR A 159 -17.01 9.13 0.03
CA TYR A 159 -17.29 10.35 -0.71
C TYR A 159 -18.57 10.96 -0.15
#